data_39516d4a1e7881293c86c23650bd197c
#
_entry.id   39516d4a1e7881293c86c23650bd197c
#
_cell.length_a   1.000
_cell.length_b   1.000
_cell.length_c   1.000
_cell.angle_alpha   90.00
_cell.angle_beta   90.00
_cell.angle_gamma   90.00
#
_symmetry.space_group_name_H-M   'P 1'
#
loop_
_entity.id
_entity.type
_entity.pdbx_description
1 polymer ?
#
loop_
_entity_poly.entity_id
_entity_poly.type
_entity_poly.pdbx_seq_one_letter_code
_entity_poly.pdbx_strand_id
1 'polypeptide(L)'
;TPTGSAAILFDDANNGTGGTAYTVVATDNQVVSWTNTEIKVRVPSRAGTGLFQVRIADGSLISSPSVLDVKYSVLAFNIGGYTKQSNLMNVNGSGGYTVLYSTNTAGGGVDLDMSPIKATFQRSLNTWKEVSGFNAIEGGTTTIQAVTGDGKNVVMFDNTNTGNSPLA
;
A
#
# COMPACT_ATOMS: atom_id res chain seq x y z
N THR A 1 9.82 -18.81 -17.30
CA THR A 1 10.03 -19.06 -15.87
C THR A 1 11.53 -19.12 -15.63
N PRO A 2 12.05 -18.49 -14.59
CA PRO A 2 13.46 -18.58 -14.23
C PRO A 2 13.85 -20.03 -13.92
N THR A 3 15.08 -20.42 -14.24
CA THR A 3 15.61 -21.77 -14.00
C THR A 3 16.75 -21.71 -13.00
N GLY A 4 16.97 -22.80 -12.25
CA GLY A 4 18.01 -22.87 -11.25
C GLY A 4 17.84 -21.83 -10.14
N SER A 5 18.92 -21.08 -9.81
CA SER A 5 18.90 -20.00 -8.80
C SER A 5 18.48 -18.64 -9.34
N ALA A 6 18.04 -18.55 -10.61
CA ALA A 6 17.67 -17.29 -11.24
C ALA A 6 16.50 -16.59 -10.50
N ALA A 7 16.63 -15.30 -10.27
CA ALA A 7 15.65 -14.51 -9.55
C ALA A 7 15.81 -13.00 -9.83
N ILE A 8 14.78 -12.22 -9.58
CA ILE A 8 14.87 -10.77 -9.46
C ILE A 8 14.77 -10.39 -7.99
N LEU A 9 15.72 -9.59 -7.54
CA LEU A 9 15.83 -9.14 -6.15
C LEU A 9 15.67 -7.63 -6.09
N PHE A 10 14.85 -7.18 -5.14
CA PHE A 10 14.56 -5.77 -4.91
C PHE A 10 15.05 -5.34 -3.53
N ASP A 11 15.26 -4.05 -3.37
CA ASP A 11 15.45 -3.42 -2.06
C ASP A 11 14.23 -3.69 -1.17
N ASP A 12 14.42 -3.76 0.14
CA ASP A 12 13.34 -4.00 1.10
C ASP A 12 12.91 -2.67 1.73
N ALA A 13 11.69 -2.24 1.48
CA ALA A 13 11.16 -1.01 2.04
C ALA A 13 11.24 -0.94 3.58
N ASN A 14 11.32 -2.08 4.27
CA ASN A 14 11.41 -2.11 5.74
C ASN A 14 12.75 -1.62 6.30
N ASN A 15 13.80 -1.60 5.50
CA ASN A 15 15.13 -1.16 5.96
C ASN A 15 15.48 0.27 5.52
N GLY A 16 14.52 1.00 4.96
CA GLY A 16 14.68 2.34 4.42
C GLY A 16 14.83 2.35 2.90
N THR A 17 15.30 3.46 2.37
CA THR A 17 15.43 3.66 0.92
C THR A 17 16.87 3.45 0.48
N GLY A 18 17.05 2.56 -0.49
CA GLY A 18 18.38 2.23 -1.05
C GLY A 18 19.19 1.31 -0.16
N GLY A 19 20.46 1.17 -0.48
CA GLY A 19 21.37 0.26 0.23
C GLY A 19 21.70 -1.00 -0.57
N THR A 20 22.23 -2.01 0.10
CA THR A 20 22.72 -3.27 -0.52
C THR A 20 21.95 -4.51 -0.07
N ALA A 21 20.88 -4.34 0.67
CA ALA A 21 20.08 -5.44 1.22
C ALA A 21 18.92 -5.81 0.29
N TYR A 22 19.21 -6.49 -0.80
CA TYR A 22 18.23 -6.97 -1.79
C TYR A 22 17.54 -8.24 -1.30
N THR A 23 16.66 -8.11 -0.31
CA THR A 23 16.03 -9.25 0.36
C THR A 23 14.63 -9.57 -0.15
N VAL A 24 14.01 -8.68 -0.95
CA VAL A 24 12.70 -8.93 -1.53
C VAL A 24 12.85 -9.62 -2.89
N VAL A 25 12.53 -10.91 -2.93
CA VAL A 25 12.66 -11.74 -4.14
C VAL A 25 11.29 -11.83 -4.83
N ALA A 26 11.26 -11.58 -6.14
CA ALA A 26 10.06 -11.82 -6.93
C ALA A 26 9.75 -13.32 -6.97
N THR A 27 8.52 -13.68 -6.62
CA THR A 27 8.02 -15.06 -6.68
C THR A 27 7.65 -15.44 -8.13
N ASP A 28 7.53 -16.75 -8.41
CA ASP A 28 7.27 -17.25 -9.77
C ASP A 28 6.00 -16.66 -10.40
N ASN A 29 4.95 -16.41 -9.60
CA ASN A 29 3.71 -15.80 -10.08
C ASN A 29 3.85 -14.30 -10.36
N GLN A 30 4.92 -13.65 -9.91
CA GLN A 30 5.25 -12.26 -10.22
C GLN A 30 6.10 -12.15 -11.49
N VAL A 31 6.81 -13.20 -11.88
CA VAL A 31 7.56 -13.23 -13.14
C VAL A 31 6.60 -13.49 -14.30
N VAL A 32 6.36 -12.46 -15.11
CA VAL A 32 5.44 -12.52 -16.26
C VAL A 32 6.12 -13.20 -17.45
N SER A 33 7.36 -12.83 -17.74
CA SER A 33 8.18 -13.46 -18.78
C SER A 33 9.65 -13.37 -18.46
N TRP A 34 10.42 -14.35 -18.93
CA TRP A 34 11.87 -14.39 -18.79
C TRP A 34 12.47 -14.95 -20.07
N THR A 35 13.21 -14.13 -20.79
CA THR A 35 13.92 -14.46 -22.03
C THR A 35 15.39 -14.04 -21.92
N ASN A 36 16.19 -14.35 -22.91
CA ASN A 36 17.61 -13.95 -22.93
C ASN A 36 17.81 -12.44 -23.12
N THR A 37 16.78 -11.71 -23.55
CA THR A 37 16.88 -10.27 -23.86
C THR A 37 15.92 -9.42 -23.08
N GLU A 38 14.90 -10.00 -22.43
CA GLU A 38 13.89 -9.25 -21.71
C GLU A 38 13.36 -10.06 -20.52
N ILE A 39 13.17 -9.37 -19.40
CA ILE A 39 12.47 -9.90 -18.23
C ILE A 39 11.33 -8.95 -17.90
N LYS A 40 10.12 -9.51 -17.78
CA LYS A 40 8.94 -8.78 -17.29
C LYS A 40 8.56 -9.33 -15.93
N VAL A 41 8.51 -8.45 -14.94
CA VAL A 41 8.19 -8.82 -13.55
C VAL A 41 7.18 -7.84 -12.97
N ARG A 42 6.25 -8.34 -12.15
CA ARG A 42 5.44 -7.50 -11.26
C ARG A 42 6.25 -7.21 -10.02
N VAL A 43 6.46 -5.94 -9.74
CA VAL A 43 7.21 -5.51 -8.55
C VAL A 43 6.50 -6.03 -7.30
N PRO A 44 7.20 -6.74 -6.41
CA PRO A 44 6.63 -7.19 -5.14
C PRO A 44 6.16 -6.02 -4.28
N SER A 45 5.07 -6.20 -3.54
CA SER A 45 4.48 -5.14 -2.71
C SER A 45 5.41 -4.65 -1.58
N ARG A 46 6.41 -5.43 -1.20
CA ARG A 46 7.44 -5.06 -0.22
C ARG A 46 8.67 -4.39 -0.81
N ALA A 47 8.78 -4.32 -2.15
CA ALA A 47 9.92 -3.67 -2.77
C ALA A 47 10.01 -2.20 -2.35
N GLY A 48 11.20 -1.76 -2.02
CA GLY A 48 11.55 -0.37 -1.72
C GLY A 48 12.11 0.37 -2.93
N THR A 49 12.30 1.67 -2.78
CA THR A 49 13.01 2.49 -3.76
C THR A 49 14.50 2.20 -3.67
N GLY A 50 15.09 1.71 -4.76
CA GLY A 50 16.51 1.36 -4.80
C GLY A 50 16.91 0.74 -6.14
N LEU A 51 18.15 0.31 -6.25
CA LEU A 51 18.56 -0.55 -7.34
C LEU A 51 17.88 -1.92 -7.17
N PHE A 52 17.74 -2.66 -8.25
CA PHE A 52 17.36 -4.06 -8.21
C PHE A 52 18.44 -4.92 -8.85
N GLN A 53 18.42 -6.21 -8.55
CA GLN A 53 19.40 -7.15 -9.06
C GLN A 53 18.72 -8.29 -9.81
N VAL A 54 19.36 -8.71 -10.89
CA VAL A 54 19.07 -9.95 -11.59
C VAL A 54 20.10 -10.99 -11.15
N ARG A 55 19.66 -12.05 -10.51
CA ARG A 55 20.46 -13.24 -10.28
C ARG A 55 20.23 -14.21 -11.42
N ILE A 56 21.29 -14.58 -12.14
CA ILE A 56 21.21 -15.56 -13.22
C ILE A 56 21.37 -17.00 -12.69
N ALA A 57 21.20 -17.99 -13.56
CA ALA A 57 21.10 -19.40 -13.16
C ALA A 57 22.35 -19.96 -12.45
N ASP A 58 23.53 -19.40 -12.71
CA ASP A 58 24.80 -19.76 -12.05
C ASP A 58 24.99 -19.05 -10.69
N GLY A 59 24.05 -18.20 -10.26
CA GLY A 59 24.11 -17.44 -9.02
C GLY A 59 24.74 -16.06 -9.14
N SER A 60 25.30 -15.69 -10.29
CA SER A 60 25.90 -14.36 -10.51
C SER A 60 24.83 -13.26 -10.44
N LEU A 61 25.22 -12.09 -9.94
CA LEU A 61 24.35 -10.94 -9.71
C LEU A 61 24.68 -9.81 -10.67
N ILE A 62 23.68 -9.24 -11.30
CA ILE A 62 23.76 -8.09 -12.17
C ILE A 62 22.85 -6.99 -11.58
N SER A 63 23.43 -5.87 -11.18
CA SER A 63 22.66 -4.74 -10.66
C SER A 63 22.10 -3.89 -11.81
N SER A 64 20.91 -3.34 -11.60
CA SER A 64 20.32 -2.36 -12.51
C SER A 64 21.18 -1.11 -12.60
N PRO A 65 21.28 -0.47 -13.77
CA PRO A 65 22.01 0.80 -13.93
C PRO A 65 21.25 2.00 -13.36
N SER A 66 19.96 1.83 -13.05
CA SER A 66 19.08 2.91 -12.59
C SER A 66 18.28 2.46 -11.38
N VAL A 67 17.92 3.43 -10.55
CA VAL A 67 17.05 3.24 -9.39
C VAL A 67 15.61 3.00 -9.85
N LEU A 68 14.97 2.00 -9.26
CA LEU A 68 13.54 1.84 -9.30
C LEU A 68 12.91 2.75 -8.24
N ASP A 69 12.07 3.69 -8.65
CA ASP A 69 11.35 4.57 -7.76
C ASP A 69 9.99 3.95 -7.40
N VAL A 70 9.86 3.49 -6.15
CA VAL A 70 8.63 2.86 -5.64
C VAL A 70 7.89 3.85 -4.77
N LYS A 71 6.75 4.31 -5.25
CA LYS A 71 5.93 5.34 -4.56
C LYS A 71 5.18 4.80 -3.35
N TYR A 72 4.91 3.51 -3.31
CA TYR A 72 4.17 2.88 -2.23
C TYR A 72 4.66 1.44 -2.01
N SER A 73 4.95 1.10 -0.76
CA SER A 73 5.36 -0.23 -0.36
C SER A 73 4.57 -0.71 0.86
N VAL A 74 4.30 -2.02 0.91
CA VAL A 74 3.73 -2.64 2.11
C VAL A 74 4.86 -2.90 3.10
N LEU A 75 4.79 -2.22 4.26
CA LEU A 75 5.74 -2.43 5.34
C LEU A 75 5.32 -3.63 6.21
N ALA A 76 6.29 -4.38 6.68
CA ALA A 76 6.08 -5.39 7.70
C ALA A 76 6.67 -4.89 9.02
N PHE A 77 6.00 -5.13 10.12
CA PHE A 77 6.45 -4.78 11.46
C PHE A 77 6.23 -5.94 12.42
N ASN A 78 7.03 -5.98 13.47
CA ASN A 78 6.96 -7.05 14.46
C ASN A 78 6.20 -6.54 15.70
N ILE A 79 5.10 -7.22 16.04
CA ILE A 79 4.33 -6.93 17.24
C ILE A 79 4.21 -8.23 18.05
N GLY A 80 4.76 -8.23 19.27
CA GLY A 80 4.65 -9.38 20.17
C GLY A 80 5.23 -10.67 19.59
N GLY A 81 6.29 -10.60 18.80
CA GLY A 81 6.95 -11.76 18.17
C GLY A 81 6.30 -12.22 16.86
N TYR A 82 5.23 -11.57 16.40
CA TYR A 82 4.57 -11.89 15.13
C TYR A 82 4.85 -10.81 14.09
N THR A 83 5.27 -11.23 12.91
CA THR A 83 5.39 -10.33 11.76
C THR A 83 4.01 -10.02 11.20
N LYS A 84 3.63 -8.77 11.23
CA LYS A 84 2.40 -8.23 10.64
C LYS A 84 2.74 -7.36 9.45
N GLN A 85 1.94 -7.45 8.40
CA GLN A 85 2.02 -6.53 7.26
C GLN A 85 0.96 -5.45 7.41
N SER A 86 1.32 -4.22 7.03
CA SER A 86 0.33 -3.16 6.91
C SER A 86 -0.51 -3.44 5.67
N ASN A 87 -1.71 -3.95 5.88
CA ASN A 87 -2.69 -4.12 4.82
C ASN A 87 -3.73 -3.01 4.91
N LEU A 88 -4.01 -2.37 3.80
CA LEU A 88 -5.13 -1.45 3.69
C LEU A 88 -6.42 -2.25 3.50
N MET A 89 -7.43 -1.94 4.29
CA MET A 89 -8.75 -2.50 4.09
C MET A 89 -9.33 -2.02 2.75
N ASN A 90 -10.14 -2.87 2.10
CA ASN A 90 -10.72 -2.59 0.79
C ASN A 90 -9.67 -2.21 -0.26
N VAL A 91 -8.55 -2.91 -0.29
CA VAL A 91 -7.53 -2.73 -1.33
C VAL A 91 -8.18 -2.78 -2.71
N ASN A 92 -8.04 -1.71 -3.46
CA ASN A 92 -8.71 -1.53 -4.76
C ASN A 92 -7.95 -2.15 -5.95
N GLY A 93 -6.86 -2.86 -5.69
CA GLY A 93 -5.99 -3.43 -6.72
C GLY A 93 -5.15 -2.42 -7.51
N SER A 94 -5.22 -1.14 -7.13
CA SER A 94 -4.52 -0.03 -7.79
C SER A 94 -3.57 0.71 -6.86
N GLY A 95 -3.11 0.05 -5.80
CA GLY A 95 -2.16 0.61 -4.82
C GLY A 95 -2.81 1.48 -3.74
N GLY A 96 -4.11 1.31 -3.48
CA GLY A 96 -4.82 2.09 -2.48
C GLY A 96 -6.00 1.36 -1.87
N TYR A 97 -6.95 2.10 -1.35
CA TYR A 97 -8.15 1.59 -0.71
C TYR A 97 -9.39 2.38 -1.11
N THR A 98 -10.56 1.78 -0.89
CA THR A 98 -11.86 2.41 -1.09
C THR A 98 -12.32 3.05 0.20
N VAL A 99 -12.77 4.30 0.14
CA VAL A 99 -13.27 5.09 1.27
C VAL A 99 -14.78 5.25 1.14
N LEU A 100 -15.51 4.99 2.21
CA LEU A 100 -16.95 5.25 2.32
C LEU A 100 -17.19 6.46 3.23
N TYR A 101 -18.21 7.25 2.94
CA TYR A 101 -18.60 8.40 3.77
C TYR A 101 -19.86 8.08 4.55
N SER A 102 -19.83 8.30 5.87
CA SER A 102 -21.01 8.10 6.71
C SER A 102 -22.05 9.18 6.48
N THR A 103 -23.28 8.78 6.26
CA THR A 103 -24.47 9.66 6.21
C THR A 103 -25.27 9.60 7.51
N ASN A 104 -24.78 8.92 8.53
CA ASN A 104 -25.49 8.74 9.78
C ASN A 104 -25.44 10.00 10.64
N THR A 105 -26.61 10.59 10.91
CA THR A 105 -26.76 11.79 11.75
C THR A 105 -27.18 11.49 13.18
N ALA A 106 -27.34 10.22 13.54
CA ALA A 106 -27.73 9.83 14.90
C ALA A 106 -26.68 10.27 15.94
N GLY A 107 -27.12 10.66 17.11
CA GLY A 107 -26.25 11.07 18.22
C GLY A 107 -25.40 12.33 17.95
N GLY A 108 -25.79 13.19 17.01
CA GLY A 108 -25.04 14.38 16.63
C GLY A 108 -24.06 14.18 15.50
N GLY A 109 -24.11 13.04 14.82
CA GLY A 109 -23.34 12.79 13.59
C GLY A 109 -23.69 13.79 12.48
N VAL A 110 -22.82 13.85 11.47
CA VAL A 110 -22.98 14.72 10.30
C VAL A 110 -23.10 13.85 9.06
N ASP A 111 -24.10 14.16 8.22
CA ASP A 111 -24.18 13.58 6.89
C ASP A 111 -23.01 14.11 6.04
N LEU A 112 -22.00 13.29 5.84
CA LEU A 112 -20.80 13.70 5.13
C LEU A 112 -20.99 13.78 3.62
N ASP A 113 -22.03 13.15 3.07
CA ASP A 113 -22.31 13.26 1.64
C ASP A 113 -22.81 14.67 1.27
N MET A 114 -23.52 15.32 2.18
CA MET A 114 -24.02 16.68 2.02
C MET A 114 -23.08 17.76 2.58
N SER A 115 -21.96 17.37 3.15
CA SER A 115 -21.03 18.25 3.86
C SER A 115 -19.87 18.72 2.99
N PRO A 116 -19.40 19.99 3.14
CA PRO A 116 -18.15 20.46 2.52
C PRO A 116 -16.91 19.71 3.04
N ILE A 117 -17.01 18.99 4.16
CA ILE A 117 -15.95 18.16 4.74
C ILE A 117 -15.54 17.07 3.77
N LYS A 118 -16.49 16.42 3.08
CA LYS A 118 -16.21 15.41 2.05
C LYS A 118 -15.24 15.95 0.99
N ALA A 119 -15.55 17.11 0.42
CA ALA A 119 -14.71 17.73 -0.61
C ALA A 119 -13.32 18.10 -0.07
N THR A 120 -13.23 18.52 1.19
CA THR A 120 -11.94 18.82 1.83
C THR A 120 -11.11 17.56 2.03
N PHE A 121 -11.72 16.48 2.51
CA PHE A 121 -11.06 15.19 2.68
C PHE A 121 -10.59 14.62 1.34
N GLN A 122 -11.40 14.71 0.30
CA GLN A 122 -11.02 14.29 -1.05
C GLN A 122 -9.80 15.06 -1.60
N ARG A 123 -9.74 16.38 -1.37
CA ARG A 123 -8.55 17.17 -1.73
C ARG A 123 -7.30 16.67 -1.01
N SER A 124 -7.42 16.35 0.28
CA SER A 124 -6.30 15.78 1.04
C SER A 124 -5.85 14.44 0.49
N LEU A 125 -6.78 13.53 0.16
CA LEU A 125 -6.46 12.25 -0.48
C LEU A 125 -5.77 12.44 -1.83
N ASN A 126 -6.22 13.40 -2.64
CA ASN A 126 -5.59 13.71 -3.93
C ASN A 126 -4.16 14.22 -3.75
N THR A 127 -3.91 15.08 -2.75
CA THR A 127 -2.55 15.53 -2.43
C THR A 127 -1.64 14.35 -2.07
N TRP A 128 -2.10 13.42 -1.23
CA TRP A 128 -1.35 12.22 -0.90
C TRP A 128 -1.09 11.33 -2.12
N LYS A 129 -2.09 11.18 -2.99
CA LYS A 129 -1.95 10.44 -4.24
C LYS A 129 -0.85 11.03 -5.15
N GLU A 130 -0.80 12.35 -5.28
CA GLU A 130 0.21 13.03 -6.12
C GLU A 130 1.62 12.86 -5.58
N VAL A 131 1.82 12.93 -4.26
CA VAL A 131 3.16 12.88 -3.66
C VAL A 131 3.66 11.49 -3.34
N SER A 132 2.76 10.51 -3.14
CA SER A 132 3.13 9.15 -2.71
C SER A 132 2.74 8.05 -3.71
N GLY A 133 1.87 8.36 -4.68
CA GLY A 133 1.25 7.35 -5.55
C GLY A 133 0.19 6.49 -4.86
N PHE A 134 -0.13 6.77 -3.60
CA PHE A 134 -1.17 6.09 -2.84
C PHE A 134 -2.55 6.40 -3.43
N ASN A 135 -3.26 5.39 -3.93
CA ASN A 135 -4.47 5.58 -4.71
C ASN A 135 -5.74 5.24 -3.91
N ALA A 136 -6.21 6.17 -3.09
CA ALA A 136 -7.52 6.08 -2.49
C ALA A 136 -8.63 6.52 -3.47
N ILE A 137 -9.73 5.80 -3.48
CA ILE A 137 -10.90 6.10 -4.30
C ILE A 137 -12.16 6.21 -3.44
N GLU A 138 -13.11 7.00 -3.92
CA GLU A 138 -14.43 7.10 -3.31
C GLU A 138 -15.27 5.85 -3.64
N GLY A 139 -15.81 5.20 -2.59
CA GLY A 139 -16.68 4.02 -2.69
C GLY A 139 -18.16 4.31 -2.46
N GLY A 140 -18.53 5.59 -2.31
CA GLY A 140 -19.90 5.99 -2.02
C GLY A 140 -20.17 6.20 -0.53
N THR A 141 -21.41 5.98 -0.10
CA THR A 141 -21.89 6.28 1.24
C THR A 141 -22.21 5.03 2.05
N THR A 142 -22.30 5.21 3.37
CA THR A 142 -22.68 4.15 4.34
C THR A 142 -23.40 4.80 5.52
N THR A 143 -24.16 4.01 6.27
CA THR A 143 -24.77 4.42 7.55
C THR A 143 -23.93 4.03 8.76
N ILE A 144 -22.73 3.46 8.55
CA ILE A 144 -21.83 3.05 9.64
C ILE A 144 -21.34 4.29 10.38
N GLN A 145 -21.45 4.25 11.72
CA GLN A 145 -21.01 5.30 12.65
C GLN A 145 -20.19 4.70 13.80
N ALA A 146 -19.41 3.68 13.51
CA ALA A 146 -18.53 3.04 14.49
C ALA A 146 -17.30 2.46 13.79
N VAL A 147 -16.19 2.41 14.49
CA VAL A 147 -15.00 1.70 14.05
C VAL A 147 -15.23 0.21 14.34
N THR A 148 -15.29 -0.59 13.29
CA THR A 148 -15.56 -2.03 13.38
C THR A 148 -14.55 -2.80 12.53
N GLY A 149 -14.30 -4.06 12.85
CA GLY A 149 -13.43 -4.94 12.07
C GLY A 149 -14.12 -5.55 10.84
N ASP A 150 -14.93 -4.77 10.12
CA ASP A 150 -15.78 -5.22 9.02
C ASP A 150 -15.13 -5.13 7.62
N GLY A 151 -13.87 -4.76 7.56
CA GLY A 151 -13.12 -4.61 6.31
C GLY A 151 -13.46 -3.36 5.51
N LYS A 152 -14.08 -2.35 6.13
CA LYS A 152 -14.45 -1.09 5.47
C LYS A 152 -13.64 0.09 6.03
N ASN A 153 -13.23 0.99 5.14
CA ASN A 153 -12.63 2.27 5.52
C ASN A 153 -13.73 3.32 5.48
N VAL A 154 -14.13 3.82 6.63
CA VAL A 154 -15.23 4.76 6.76
C VAL A 154 -14.71 6.08 7.30
N VAL A 155 -15.04 7.17 6.60
CA VAL A 155 -14.92 8.53 7.14
C VAL A 155 -16.23 8.86 7.82
N MET A 156 -16.16 9.22 9.09
CA MET A 156 -17.32 9.58 9.89
C MET A 156 -17.00 10.76 10.81
N PHE A 157 -18.03 11.49 11.23
CA PHE A 157 -17.86 12.52 12.23
C PHE A 157 -17.87 11.87 13.62
N ASP A 158 -16.85 12.15 14.45
CA ASP A 158 -16.86 11.70 15.83
C ASP A 158 -17.91 12.49 16.62
N ASN A 159 -18.97 11.82 16.99
CA ASN A 159 -20.10 12.39 17.76
C ASN A 159 -20.10 11.94 19.22
N THR A 160 -19.10 11.18 19.66
CA THR A 160 -19.09 10.62 21.02
C THR A 160 -18.76 11.65 22.07
N ASN A 161 -18.27 12.82 21.69
CA ASN A 161 -17.91 13.96 22.56
C ASN A 161 -17.16 13.56 23.85
N THR A 162 -16.44 12.47 23.82
CA THR A 162 -15.70 11.98 24.99
C THR A 162 -14.35 12.65 25.17
N GLY A 163 -14.03 13.65 24.33
CA GLY A 163 -12.86 14.53 24.48
C GLY A 163 -11.48 13.87 24.42
N ASN A 164 -11.42 12.56 24.26
CA ASN A 164 -10.21 11.76 24.37
C ASN A 164 -10.14 10.64 23.33
N SER A 165 -10.86 10.71 22.20
CA SER A 165 -10.59 9.74 21.14
C SER A 165 -9.27 10.10 20.47
N PRO A 166 -8.22 9.29 20.64
CA PRO A 166 -7.04 9.46 19.83
C PRO A 166 -7.45 9.27 18.39
N LEU A 167 -7.00 10.18 17.52
CA LEU A 167 -7.10 9.98 16.08
C LEU A 167 -6.42 8.63 15.77
N ALA A 168 -7.23 7.64 15.46
CA ALA A 168 -6.75 6.32 15.06
C ALA A 168 -6.35 6.35 13.59
#